data_9099178ea225f5af4a60d78843926b02
#
_entry.id   9099178ea225f5af4a60d78843926b02
#
_cell.length_a   1.000
_cell.length_b   1.000
_cell.length_c   1.000
_cell.angle_alpha   90.00
_cell.angle_beta   90.00
_cell.angle_gamma   90.00
#
_symmetry.space_group_name_H-M   'P 1'
#
loop_
_entity.id
_entity.type
_entity.pdbx_description
1 polymer ?
#
loop_
_entity_poly.entity_id
_entity_poly.type
_entity_poly.pdbx_seq_one_letter_code
_entity_poly.pdbx_strand_id
1 'polypeptide(L)'
;MGASTQLLDLKVGILALQGAVREHVEVFSRLGVEAVAVTDQATLDEVDALVLPGGESTAISRLLETSGLLEPVRRRVKDKIPTFGTCAGMILLARSVSDGRPDQHQLDGIDIDVRRNAFGRQVDSFETDLVVDGLPAESRTRTSGRASGRALGAFHAVFIRAPLVERVGPRVEVLASVEGSDGVRRAVLCREGSCLVSAFHPELSGDLRLHEMFLESALDSHVKVPASTASRSKQ
;
A
#
# COMPACT_ATOMS: atom_id res chain seq x y z
N MET A 1 23.12 -16.73 4.23
CA MET A 1 21.99 -16.78 3.29
C MET A 1 21.34 -15.40 3.35
N GLY A 2 21.39 -14.64 2.26
CA GLY A 2 21.13 -13.21 2.30
C GLY A 2 19.63 -12.89 2.22
N ALA A 3 19.26 -11.66 2.61
CA ALA A 3 17.91 -11.09 2.58
C ALA A 3 17.18 -11.29 1.22
N SER A 4 17.91 -11.37 0.12
CA SER A 4 17.35 -11.65 -1.21
C SER A 4 16.67 -13.03 -1.35
N THR A 5 17.12 -14.06 -0.63
CA THR A 5 16.52 -15.40 -0.71
C THR A 5 15.22 -15.45 0.09
N GLN A 6 15.12 -14.71 1.19
CA GLN A 6 13.94 -14.66 2.05
C GLN A 6 12.77 -13.87 1.44
N LEU A 7 13.05 -12.90 0.56
CA LEU A 7 11.99 -12.17 -0.18
C LEU A 7 11.22 -13.08 -1.13
N LEU A 8 11.89 -14.09 -1.70
CA LEU A 8 11.28 -15.04 -2.64
C LEU A 8 10.32 -16.03 -1.96
N ASP A 9 10.37 -16.15 -0.63
CA ASP A 9 9.50 -17.05 0.15
C ASP A 9 8.20 -16.35 0.58
N LEU A 10 8.07 -15.03 0.37
CA LEU A 10 6.85 -14.27 0.69
C LEU A 10 5.76 -14.47 -0.36
N LYS A 11 4.53 -14.67 0.10
CA LYS A 11 3.31 -14.67 -0.71
C LYS A 11 2.52 -13.38 -0.47
N VAL A 12 2.43 -12.53 -1.48
CA VAL A 12 1.72 -11.24 -1.39
C VAL A 12 0.31 -11.39 -1.95
N GLY A 13 -0.70 -11.08 -1.14
CA GLY A 13 -2.09 -11.01 -1.57
C GLY A 13 -2.41 -9.64 -2.15
N ILE A 14 -3.02 -9.59 -3.33
CA ILE A 14 -3.58 -8.35 -3.89
C ILE A 14 -5.10 -8.45 -3.79
N LEU A 15 -5.76 -7.54 -3.03
CA LEU A 15 -7.21 -7.51 -2.93
C LEU A 15 -7.82 -7.29 -4.32
N ALA A 16 -8.43 -8.35 -4.88
CA ALA A 16 -8.81 -8.41 -6.29
C ALA A 16 -10.33 -8.23 -6.50
N LEU A 17 -10.93 -7.27 -5.80
CA LEU A 17 -12.34 -6.95 -5.96
C LEU A 17 -12.58 -5.90 -7.05
N GLN A 18 -11.71 -4.88 -7.14
CA GLN A 18 -11.77 -3.82 -8.14
C GLN A 18 -10.47 -3.01 -8.11
N GLY A 19 -9.99 -2.49 -9.24
CA GLY A 19 -8.87 -1.55 -9.34
C GLY A 19 -7.61 -2.13 -10.01
N ALA A 20 -6.44 -1.57 -9.69
CA ALA A 20 -5.14 -1.83 -10.33
C ALA A 20 -4.49 -3.15 -9.86
N VAL A 21 -5.23 -4.26 -9.90
CA VAL A 21 -4.79 -5.58 -9.43
C VAL A 21 -3.66 -6.12 -10.29
N ARG A 22 -3.86 -6.09 -11.62
CA ARG A 22 -2.88 -6.64 -12.59
C ARG A 22 -1.56 -5.90 -12.52
N GLU A 23 -1.59 -4.60 -12.38
CA GLU A 23 -0.42 -3.73 -12.31
C GLU A 23 0.44 -4.07 -11.08
N HIS A 24 -0.18 -4.28 -9.91
CA HIS A 24 0.54 -4.75 -8.72
C HIS A 24 1.10 -6.16 -8.88
N VAL A 25 0.33 -7.11 -9.44
CA VAL A 25 0.83 -8.47 -9.72
C VAL A 25 2.05 -8.42 -10.63
N GLU A 26 2.04 -7.58 -11.67
CA GLU A 26 3.17 -7.42 -12.58
C GLU A 26 4.41 -6.85 -11.86
N VAL A 27 4.25 -5.87 -10.97
CA VAL A 27 5.35 -5.31 -10.18
C VAL A 27 5.99 -6.39 -9.29
N PHE A 28 5.22 -7.15 -8.53
CA PHE A 28 5.75 -8.22 -7.67
C PHE A 28 6.38 -9.36 -8.47
N SER A 29 5.81 -9.72 -9.62
CA SER A 29 6.41 -10.68 -10.56
C SER A 29 7.79 -10.22 -11.03
N ARG A 30 7.96 -8.93 -11.36
CA ARG A 30 9.27 -8.35 -11.72
C ARG A 30 10.27 -8.38 -10.56
N LEU A 31 9.79 -8.33 -9.32
CA LEU A 31 10.59 -8.50 -8.10
C LEU A 31 10.89 -9.96 -7.76
N GLY A 32 10.31 -10.91 -8.52
CA GLY A 32 10.46 -12.35 -8.30
C GLY A 32 9.67 -12.87 -7.09
N VAL A 33 8.66 -12.12 -6.62
CA VAL A 33 7.82 -12.48 -5.47
C VAL A 33 6.48 -13.01 -5.94
N GLU A 34 5.98 -14.09 -5.31
CA GLU A 34 4.66 -14.62 -5.60
C GLU A 34 3.58 -13.62 -5.19
N ALA A 35 2.74 -13.23 -6.16
CA ALA A 35 1.58 -12.37 -5.92
C ALA A 35 0.30 -13.08 -6.37
N VAL A 36 -0.69 -13.14 -5.48
CA VAL A 36 -1.97 -13.83 -5.72
C VAL A 36 -3.15 -12.88 -5.58
N ALA A 37 -4.18 -13.10 -6.40
CA ALA A 37 -5.42 -12.34 -6.32
C ALA A 37 -6.26 -12.85 -5.14
N VAL A 38 -6.55 -11.99 -4.16
CA VAL A 38 -7.40 -12.28 -3.01
C VAL A 38 -8.85 -11.93 -3.36
N THR A 39 -9.68 -12.96 -3.53
CA THR A 39 -11.12 -12.85 -3.80
C THR A 39 -11.98 -13.55 -2.74
N ASP A 40 -11.37 -14.30 -1.84
CA ASP A 40 -12.02 -15.09 -0.79
C ASP A 40 -11.13 -15.18 0.46
N GLN A 41 -11.74 -15.64 1.56
CA GLN A 41 -11.05 -15.73 2.85
C GLN A 41 -9.94 -16.79 2.83
N ALA A 42 -10.12 -17.91 2.13
CA ALA A 42 -9.12 -18.97 2.12
C ALA A 42 -7.80 -18.46 1.54
N THR A 43 -7.87 -17.75 0.40
CA THR A 43 -6.70 -17.10 -0.20
C THR A 43 -6.10 -16.02 0.72
N LEU A 44 -6.96 -15.22 1.40
CA LEU A 44 -6.50 -14.19 2.35
C LEU A 44 -5.73 -14.79 3.55
N ASP A 45 -6.13 -15.98 3.99
CA ASP A 45 -5.49 -16.63 5.13
C ASP A 45 -4.10 -17.22 4.80
N GLU A 46 -3.81 -17.43 3.51
CA GLU A 46 -2.55 -17.98 3.01
C GLU A 46 -1.46 -16.95 2.72
N VAL A 47 -1.77 -15.66 2.72
CA VAL A 47 -0.81 -14.62 2.33
C VAL A 47 -0.07 -14.05 3.53
N ASP A 48 1.18 -13.64 3.30
CA ASP A 48 2.09 -13.08 4.30
C ASP A 48 2.02 -11.55 4.36
N ALA A 49 1.62 -10.93 3.26
CA ALA A 49 1.43 -9.49 3.14
C ALA A 49 0.22 -9.19 2.24
N LEU A 50 -0.39 -8.02 2.42
CA LEU A 50 -1.62 -7.63 1.71
C LEU A 50 -1.44 -6.28 1.00
N VAL A 51 -1.89 -6.20 -0.25
CA VAL A 51 -2.00 -4.94 -0.99
C VAL A 51 -3.46 -4.61 -1.24
N LEU A 52 -3.86 -3.38 -0.89
CA LEU A 52 -5.15 -2.80 -1.27
C LEU A 52 -4.90 -1.82 -2.42
N PRO A 53 -5.25 -2.20 -3.66
CA PRO A 53 -4.91 -1.41 -4.85
C PRO A 53 -5.73 -0.12 -4.95
N GLY A 54 -5.24 0.79 -5.79
CA GLY A 54 -6.01 1.93 -6.27
C GLY A 54 -7.24 1.50 -7.06
N GLY A 55 -8.29 2.33 -7.02
CA GLY A 55 -9.56 2.06 -7.66
C GLY A 55 -10.63 3.06 -7.20
N GLU A 56 -11.90 2.64 -7.17
CA GLU A 56 -12.99 3.44 -6.60
C GLU A 56 -13.29 2.95 -5.17
N SER A 57 -12.95 3.76 -4.15
CA SER A 57 -13.00 3.35 -2.74
C SER A 57 -14.39 2.93 -2.25
N THR A 58 -15.45 3.57 -2.76
CA THR A 58 -16.84 3.20 -2.40
C THR A 58 -17.22 1.85 -3.00
N ALA A 59 -16.82 1.60 -4.26
CA ALA A 59 -17.09 0.31 -4.91
C ALA A 59 -16.32 -0.81 -4.19
N ILE A 60 -15.04 -0.60 -3.87
CA ILE A 60 -14.24 -1.60 -3.14
C ILE A 60 -14.84 -1.86 -1.75
N SER A 61 -15.27 -0.82 -1.02
CA SER A 61 -15.93 -0.95 0.28
C SER A 61 -17.18 -1.81 0.20
N ARG A 62 -18.06 -1.57 -0.79
CA ARG A 62 -19.27 -2.39 -1.01
C ARG A 62 -18.94 -3.82 -1.41
N LEU A 63 -17.96 -4.02 -2.25
CA LEU A 63 -17.53 -5.35 -2.67
C LEU A 63 -16.91 -6.13 -1.50
N LEU A 64 -16.15 -5.49 -0.61
CA LEU A 64 -15.67 -6.10 0.63
C LEU A 64 -16.85 -6.62 1.48
N GLU A 65 -17.90 -5.81 1.64
CA GLU A 65 -19.09 -6.20 2.40
C GLU A 65 -19.83 -7.36 1.71
N THR A 66 -20.16 -7.21 0.42
CA THR A 66 -20.98 -8.20 -0.31
C THR A 66 -20.26 -9.52 -0.57
N SER A 67 -18.93 -9.52 -0.66
CA SER A 67 -18.13 -10.76 -0.76
C SER A 67 -17.87 -11.44 0.60
N GLY A 68 -18.25 -10.80 1.71
CA GLY A 68 -17.95 -11.29 3.06
C GLY A 68 -16.50 -11.09 3.50
N LEU A 69 -15.67 -10.38 2.71
CA LEU A 69 -14.25 -10.14 3.00
C LEU A 69 -13.99 -8.96 3.95
N LEU A 70 -14.99 -8.12 4.24
CA LEU A 70 -14.80 -6.92 5.07
C LEU A 70 -14.21 -7.26 6.44
N GLU A 71 -14.85 -8.15 7.19
CA GLU A 71 -14.37 -8.52 8.53
C GLU A 71 -13.09 -9.38 8.52
N PRO A 72 -12.91 -10.35 7.59
CA PRO A 72 -11.63 -11.03 7.43
C PRO A 72 -10.47 -10.08 7.15
N VAL A 73 -10.59 -9.14 6.21
CA VAL A 73 -9.54 -8.16 5.89
C VAL A 73 -9.29 -7.24 7.08
N ARG A 74 -10.36 -6.71 7.72
CA ARG A 74 -10.24 -5.86 8.91
C ARG A 74 -9.49 -6.56 10.04
N ARG A 75 -9.76 -7.85 10.27
CA ARG A 75 -9.05 -8.67 11.25
C ARG A 75 -7.57 -8.81 10.91
N ARG A 76 -7.24 -9.16 9.68
CA ARG A 76 -5.84 -9.28 9.23
C ARG A 76 -5.07 -7.97 9.40
N VAL A 77 -5.67 -6.84 9.04
CA VAL A 77 -5.08 -5.49 9.24
C VAL A 77 -4.87 -5.21 10.73
N LYS A 78 -5.86 -5.51 11.58
CA LYS A 78 -5.78 -5.36 13.04
C LYS A 78 -4.71 -6.26 13.66
N ASP A 79 -4.55 -7.47 13.14
CA ASP A 79 -3.52 -8.43 13.53
C ASP A 79 -2.13 -8.08 12.97
N LYS A 80 -2.01 -6.90 12.34
CA LYS A 80 -0.77 -6.31 11.85
C LYS A 80 -0.10 -7.07 10.71
N ILE A 81 -0.88 -7.73 9.84
CA ILE A 81 -0.33 -8.19 8.58
C ILE A 81 0.30 -6.98 7.85
N PRO A 82 1.51 -7.11 7.30
CA PRO A 82 2.07 -6.06 6.46
C PRO A 82 1.09 -5.68 5.36
N THR A 83 0.69 -4.41 5.34
CA THR A 83 -0.37 -3.95 4.42
C THR A 83 0.08 -2.70 3.67
N PHE A 84 -0.07 -2.72 2.34
CA PHE A 84 0.19 -1.57 1.49
C PHE A 84 -1.09 -1.10 0.80
N GLY A 85 -1.51 0.15 1.07
CA GLY A 85 -2.68 0.76 0.43
C GLY A 85 -2.28 1.86 -0.54
N THR A 86 -2.68 1.76 -1.82
CA THR A 86 -2.42 2.79 -2.83
C THR A 86 -3.71 3.52 -3.22
N CYS A 87 -3.71 4.83 -3.28
CA CYS A 87 -4.84 5.67 -3.66
C CYS A 87 -6.15 5.29 -2.92
N ALA A 88 -7.05 4.53 -3.53
CA ALA A 88 -8.27 4.02 -2.87
C ALA A 88 -7.95 3.13 -1.66
N GLY A 89 -6.86 2.35 -1.71
CA GLY A 89 -6.37 1.55 -0.59
C GLY A 89 -5.98 2.42 0.62
N MET A 90 -5.34 3.59 0.41
CA MET A 90 -5.09 4.57 1.48
C MET A 90 -6.41 5.04 2.10
N ILE A 91 -7.43 5.34 1.28
CA ILE A 91 -8.74 5.78 1.76
C ILE A 91 -9.39 4.69 2.63
N LEU A 92 -9.30 3.42 2.25
CA LEU A 92 -9.89 2.31 3.00
C LEU A 92 -9.16 2.04 4.32
N LEU A 93 -7.83 2.22 4.36
CA LEU A 93 -7.00 2.00 5.54
C LEU A 93 -7.01 3.18 6.51
N ALA A 94 -7.39 4.37 6.07
CA ALA A 94 -7.46 5.57 6.92
C ALA A 94 -8.44 5.36 8.08
N ARG A 95 -8.18 6.05 9.19
CA ARG A 95 -9.06 6.10 10.35
C ARG A 95 -10.38 6.78 10.02
N SER A 96 -10.36 7.88 9.25
CA SER A 96 -11.56 8.58 8.84
C SER A 96 -11.46 9.19 7.44
N VAL A 97 -12.63 9.41 6.83
CA VAL A 97 -12.79 10.04 5.51
C VAL A 97 -13.79 11.18 5.63
N SER A 98 -13.34 12.44 5.45
CA SER A 98 -14.17 13.63 5.72
C SER A 98 -15.30 13.87 4.71
N ASP A 99 -15.13 13.39 3.46
CA ASP A 99 -16.14 13.47 2.38
C ASP A 99 -16.61 12.09 1.90
N GLY A 100 -16.42 11.08 2.76
CA GLY A 100 -16.87 9.70 2.51
C GLY A 100 -18.40 9.60 2.54
N ARG A 101 -18.94 8.58 1.85
CA ARG A 101 -20.35 8.23 2.00
C ARG A 101 -20.57 7.62 3.39
N PRO A 102 -21.77 7.82 4.00
CA PRO A 102 -22.08 7.24 5.32
C PRO A 102 -22.01 5.70 5.36
N ASP A 103 -22.17 5.04 4.20
CA ASP A 103 -22.11 3.59 4.01
C ASP A 103 -20.73 3.06 3.60
N GLN A 104 -19.69 3.92 3.60
CA GLN A 104 -18.32 3.50 3.29
C GLN A 104 -17.62 2.95 4.53
N HIS A 105 -17.20 1.70 4.45
CA HIS A 105 -16.45 1.04 5.52
C HIS A 105 -14.97 1.43 5.52
N GLN A 106 -14.41 1.57 6.71
CA GLN A 106 -12.98 1.77 6.95
C GLN A 106 -12.38 0.53 7.61
N LEU A 107 -11.09 0.28 7.34
CA LEU A 107 -10.33 -0.83 7.92
C LEU A 107 -9.51 -0.39 9.14
N ASP A 108 -9.37 0.93 9.37
CA ASP A 108 -8.68 1.54 10.52
C ASP A 108 -7.24 0.99 10.72
N GLY A 109 -6.50 0.93 9.60
CA GLY A 109 -5.12 0.41 9.57
C GLY A 109 -4.06 1.43 9.94
N ILE A 110 -4.32 2.72 9.72
CA ILE A 110 -3.39 3.83 9.95
C ILE A 110 -4.12 5.06 10.49
N ASP A 111 -3.51 5.76 11.48
CA ASP A 111 -4.12 6.94 12.13
C ASP A 111 -3.95 8.22 11.28
N ILE A 112 -4.61 8.24 10.13
CA ILE A 112 -4.73 9.43 9.26
C ILE A 112 -6.19 9.73 8.99
N ASP A 113 -6.52 11.03 8.77
CA ASP A 113 -7.81 11.45 8.23
C ASP A 113 -7.58 11.92 6.80
N VAL A 114 -8.42 11.46 5.88
CA VAL A 114 -8.27 11.76 4.45
C VAL A 114 -9.53 12.37 3.87
N ARG A 115 -9.34 13.18 2.81
CA ARG A 115 -10.42 13.65 1.93
C ARG A 115 -10.24 13.04 0.56
N ARG A 116 -11.34 12.57 -0.03
CA ARG A 116 -11.36 12.02 -1.39
C ARG A 116 -11.32 13.17 -2.41
N ASN A 117 -10.76 12.91 -3.61
CA ASN A 117 -10.80 13.81 -4.76
C ASN A 117 -10.43 15.29 -4.44
N ALA A 118 -9.48 15.50 -3.56
CA ALA A 118 -9.28 16.81 -2.94
C ALA A 118 -8.27 17.73 -3.66
N PHE A 119 -7.62 17.29 -4.75
CA PHE A 119 -6.69 18.14 -5.50
C PHE A 119 -7.39 19.10 -6.49
N GLY A 120 -8.73 19.24 -6.40
CA GLY A 120 -9.54 20.24 -7.11
C GLY A 120 -10.01 19.79 -8.50
N ARG A 121 -11.07 20.51 -9.02
CA ARG A 121 -11.72 20.17 -10.32
C ARG A 121 -10.84 20.40 -11.55
N GLN A 122 -9.67 21.03 -11.44
CA GLN A 122 -8.78 21.34 -12.57
C GLN A 122 -7.51 20.52 -12.66
N VAL A 123 -7.15 19.73 -11.61
CA VAL A 123 -5.96 18.88 -11.61
C VAL A 123 -6.35 17.49 -11.10
N ASP A 124 -7.14 16.77 -11.89
CA ASP A 124 -7.55 15.41 -11.54
C ASP A 124 -6.38 14.41 -11.56
N SER A 125 -5.28 14.74 -12.26
CA SER A 125 -4.09 13.89 -12.39
C SER A 125 -2.85 14.72 -12.68
N PHE A 126 -1.74 14.36 -12.06
CA PHE A 126 -0.42 14.96 -12.28
C PHE A 126 0.69 13.97 -11.95
N GLU A 127 1.88 14.26 -12.43
CA GLU A 127 3.07 13.50 -12.12
C GLU A 127 4.11 14.43 -11.50
N THR A 128 4.87 13.93 -10.52
CA THR A 128 5.96 14.68 -9.91
C THR A 128 7.02 13.74 -9.35
N ASP A 129 8.24 14.24 -9.22
CA ASP A 129 9.32 13.51 -8.58
C ASP A 129 9.31 13.83 -7.08
N LEU A 130 9.34 12.78 -6.24
CA LEU A 130 9.31 12.85 -4.78
C LEU A 130 10.66 12.46 -4.19
N VAL A 131 11.07 13.18 -3.16
CA VAL A 131 12.06 12.65 -2.20
C VAL A 131 11.28 11.80 -1.20
N VAL A 132 11.67 10.54 -1.08
CA VAL A 132 11.04 9.57 -0.15
C VAL A 132 12.07 9.17 0.90
N ASP A 133 11.73 9.42 2.16
CA ASP A 133 12.58 9.09 3.29
C ASP A 133 12.77 7.57 3.41
N GLY A 134 14.03 7.13 3.53
CA GLY A 134 14.39 5.73 3.63
C GLY A 134 14.33 4.93 2.32
N LEU A 135 13.98 5.54 1.18
CA LEU A 135 13.99 4.86 -0.10
C LEU A 135 15.42 4.70 -0.61
N PRO A 136 15.89 3.48 -0.99
CA PRO A 136 17.20 3.29 -1.56
C PRO A 136 17.38 4.08 -2.87
N ALA A 137 18.61 4.55 -3.13
CA ALA A 137 18.92 5.33 -4.34
C ALA A 137 18.71 4.52 -5.64
N GLU A 138 18.90 3.20 -5.57
CA GLU A 138 18.74 2.27 -6.69
C GLU A 138 17.92 1.07 -6.27
N SER A 139 17.10 0.52 -7.19
CA SER A 139 16.42 -0.76 -7.00
C SER A 139 17.43 -1.91 -6.98
N ARG A 140 17.18 -2.94 -6.18
CA ARG A 140 17.98 -4.18 -6.14
C ARG A 140 17.85 -4.99 -7.43
N THR A 141 16.70 -4.90 -8.08
CA THR A 141 16.50 -5.48 -9.41
C THR A 141 16.97 -4.48 -10.45
N ARG A 142 18.11 -4.76 -11.10
CA ARG A 142 18.65 -3.96 -12.22
C ARG A 142 17.69 -4.04 -13.42
N THR A 143 16.56 -3.35 -13.36
CA THR A 143 15.78 -3.08 -14.57
C THR A 143 16.26 -1.77 -15.17
N SER A 144 16.90 -1.88 -16.32
CA SER A 144 17.44 -0.80 -17.15
C SER A 144 16.31 0.11 -17.66
N GLY A 145 15.87 1.03 -16.81
CA GLY A 145 14.93 2.09 -17.14
C GLY A 145 15.45 3.42 -16.59
N ARG A 146 16.64 3.85 -17.04
CA ARG A 146 17.13 5.19 -16.75
C ARG A 146 16.27 6.17 -17.53
N ALA A 147 15.22 6.71 -16.90
CA ALA A 147 14.58 7.91 -17.41
C ALA A 147 15.61 9.05 -17.30
N SER A 148 16.16 9.44 -18.44
CA SER A 148 17.13 10.53 -18.55
C SER A 148 16.51 11.84 -18.04
N GLY A 149 17.14 12.46 -17.03
CA GLY A 149 16.83 13.80 -16.57
C GLY A 149 16.26 13.95 -15.15
N ARG A 150 16.11 12.85 -14.38
CA ARG A 150 15.62 12.91 -12.99
C ARG A 150 16.73 13.13 -11.96
N ALA A 151 16.39 13.78 -10.85
CA ALA A 151 17.31 13.90 -9.71
C ALA A 151 17.67 12.51 -9.18
N LEU A 152 18.95 12.30 -8.81
CA LEU A 152 19.42 11.03 -8.26
C LEU A 152 18.59 10.68 -7.00
N GLY A 153 17.97 9.49 -6.98
CA GLY A 153 17.21 8.99 -5.83
C GLY A 153 15.74 9.42 -5.77
N ALA A 154 15.28 10.37 -6.60
CA ALA A 154 13.86 10.75 -6.64
C ALA A 154 12.97 9.61 -7.12
N PHE A 155 11.77 9.49 -6.53
CA PHE A 155 10.73 8.55 -6.92
C PHE A 155 9.71 9.25 -7.80
N HIS A 156 9.40 8.68 -8.95
CA HIS A 156 8.36 9.24 -9.84
C HIS A 156 6.97 8.83 -9.37
N ALA A 157 6.16 9.78 -8.96
CA ALA A 157 4.83 9.55 -8.44
C ALA A 157 3.75 9.99 -9.43
N VAL A 158 2.81 9.06 -9.71
CA VAL A 158 1.66 9.28 -10.61
C VAL A 158 0.41 9.45 -9.76
N PHE A 159 -0.16 10.64 -9.75
CA PHE A 159 -1.38 10.99 -9.01
C PHE A 159 -2.58 10.97 -9.95
N ILE A 160 -3.62 10.21 -9.60
CA ILE A 160 -4.88 10.13 -10.36
C ILE A 160 -6.02 10.28 -9.37
N ARG A 161 -6.72 11.44 -9.40
CA ARG A 161 -7.81 11.78 -8.46
C ARG A 161 -7.46 11.45 -7.01
N ALA A 162 -6.24 11.82 -6.63
CA ALA A 162 -5.61 11.37 -5.39
C ALA A 162 -6.35 11.85 -4.13
N PRO A 163 -6.35 11.04 -3.06
CA PRO A 163 -6.79 11.49 -1.75
C PRO A 163 -5.82 12.51 -1.15
N LEU A 164 -6.36 13.40 -0.32
CA LEU A 164 -5.61 14.36 0.47
C LEU A 164 -5.56 13.90 1.93
N VAL A 165 -4.38 13.84 2.51
CA VAL A 165 -4.22 13.64 3.95
C VAL A 165 -4.44 14.97 4.66
N GLU A 166 -5.48 15.07 5.49
CA GLU A 166 -5.87 16.26 6.25
C GLU A 166 -5.26 16.27 7.65
N ARG A 167 -5.12 15.11 8.25
CA ARG A 167 -4.52 14.92 9.58
C ARG A 167 -3.60 13.71 9.60
N VAL A 168 -2.51 13.83 10.29
CA VAL A 168 -1.53 12.76 10.55
C VAL A 168 -1.48 12.53 12.06
N GLY A 169 -1.67 11.30 12.50
CA GLY A 169 -1.58 10.91 13.90
C GLY A 169 -0.14 10.90 14.43
N PRO A 170 0.04 10.91 15.75
CA PRO A 170 1.35 11.12 16.38
C PRO A 170 2.35 9.95 16.18
N ARG A 171 1.88 8.76 15.80
CA ARG A 171 2.73 7.58 15.53
C ARG A 171 2.96 7.34 14.03
N VAL A 172 2.35 8.18 13.19
CA VAL A 172 2.46 8.04 11.74
C VAL A 172 3.71 8.77 11.27
N GLU A 173 4.56 8.05 10.54
CA GLU A 173 5.72 8.61 9.87
C GLU A 173 5.30 9.10 8.48
N VAL A 174 5.60 10.36 8.18
CA VAL A 174 5.42 10.94 6.83
C VAL A 174 6.70 10.72 6.05
N LEU A 175 6.69 9.83 5.07
CA LEU A 175 7.85 9.46 4.26
C LEU A 175 8.00 10.33 3.01
N ALA A 176 6.91 10.92 2.52
CA ALA A 176 6.95 11.91 1.43
C ALA A 176 5.81 12.90 1.53
N SER A 177 6.05 14.11 1.05
CA SER A 177 5.07 15.20 0.98
C SER A 177 5.17 15.94 -0.35
N VAL A 178 4.06 16.52 -0.80
CA VAL A 178 4.01 17.46 -1.92
C VAL A 178 3.57 18.85 -1.42
N GLU A 179 4.07 19.88 -2.06
CA GLU A 179 3.60 21.25 -1.84
C GLU A 179 2.42 21.55 -2.78
N GLY A 180 1.29 21.93 -2.19
CA GLY A 180 0.13 22.35 -2.96
C GLY A 180 0.30 23.73 -3.55
N SER A 181 -0.61 24.13 -4.45
CA SER A 181 -0.64 25.49 -5.04
C SER A 181 -0.85 26.59 -4.02
N ASP A 182 -1.31 26.25 -2.82
CA ASP A 182 -1.49 27.14 -1.66
C ASP A 182 -0.23 27.23 -0.77
N GLY A 183 0.90 26.62 -1.17
CA GLY A 183 2.15 26.57 -0.41
C GLY A 183 2.11 25.64 0.80
N VAL A 184 1.03 24.87 0.99
CA VAL A 184 0.91 23.94 2.11
C VAL A 184 1.48 22.58 1.73
N ARG A 185 2.40 22.06 2.54
CA ARG A 185 2.93 20.69 2.39
C ARG A 185 1.93 19.67 2.92
N ARG A 186 1.63 18.69 2.09
CA ARG A 186 0.69 17.60 2.39
C ARG A 186 1.37 16.25 2.28
N ALA A 187 1.13 15.40 3.27
CA ALA A 187 1.64 14.03 3.27
C ALA A 187 1.01 13.24 2.11
N VAL A 188 1.85 12.49 1.37
CA VAL A 188 1.42 11.66 0.24
C VAL A 188 1.90 10.21 0.35
N LEU A 189 2.84 9.95 1.27
CA LEU A 189 3.31 8.60 1.63
C LEU A 189 3.47 8.56 3.14
N CYS A 190 2.77 7.64 3.80
CA CYS A 190 2.76 7.52 5.25
C CYS A 190 2.95 6.06 5.67
N ARG A 191 3.56 5.87 6.85
CA ARG A 191 3.73 4.57 7.49
C ARG A 191 3.33 4.62 8.96
N GLU A 192 2.63 3.61 9.45
CA GLU A 192 2.43 3.35 10.87
C GLU A 192 2.53 1.84 11.13
N GLY A 193 3.58 1.43 11.86
CA GLY A 193 3.83 0.00 12.13
C GLY A 193 3.98 -0.81 10.83
N SER A 194 3.11 -1.80 10.63
CA SER A 194 3.08 -2.66 9.44
C SER A 194 2.28 -2.09 8.25
N CYS A 195 1.69 -0.91 8.40
CA CYS A 195 0.85 -0.29 7.38
C CYS A 195 1.60 0.81 6.62
N LEU A 196 1.71 0.68 5.31
CA LEU A 196 2.24 1.67 4.37
C LEU A 196 1.10 2.15 3.47
N VAL A 197 0.97 3.46 3.25
CA VAL A 197 -0.06 4.01 2.37
C VAL A 197 0.48 5.11 1.48
N SER A 198 0.07 5.14 0.21
CA SER A 198 0.40 6.21 -0.74
C SER A 198 -0.86 6.84 -1.34
N ALA A 199 -0.85 8.16 -1.51
CA ALA A 199 -1.91 8.89 -2.22
C ALA A 199 -1.81 8.72 -3.75
N PHE A 200 -0.71 8.20 -4.26
CA PHE A 200 -0.38 8.03 -5.68
C PHE A 200 -0.33 6.54 -6.06
N HIS A 201 -0.07 6.29 -7.33
CA HIS A 201 -0.03 4.96 -7.95
C HIS A 201 1.41 4.52 -8.23
N PRO A 202 2.13 3.90 -7.25
CA PRO A 202 3.51 3.46 -7.46
C PRO A 202 3.60 2.33 -8.50
N GLU A 203 2.54 1.56 -8.69
CA GLU A 203 2.44 0.48 -9.66
C GLU A 203 2.51 0.98 -11.12
N LEU A 204 2.24 2.27 -11.35
CA LEU A 204 2.28 2.89 -12.68
C LEU A 204 3.61 3.58 -12.98
N SER A 205 4.47 3.79 -11.99
CA SER A 205 5.72 4.55 -12.15
C SER A 205 6.82 3.80 -12.91
N GLY A 206 6.74 2.47 -12.97
CA GLY A 206 7.83 1.62 -13.44
C GLY A 206 9.00 1.47 -12.47
N ASP A 207 9.01 2.23 -11.38
CA ASP A 207 10.01 2.20 -10.30
C ASP A 207 9.58 1.20 -9.20
N LEU A 208 10.39 0.18 -8.97
CA LEU A 208 10.06 -0.92 -8.07
C LEU A 208 10.41 -0.64 -6.60
N ARG A 209 11.20 0.41 -6.32
CA ARG A 209 11.80 0.67 -5.01
C ARG A 209 10.78 0.79 -3.87
N LEU A 210 9.59 1.34 -4.13
CA LEU A 210 8.58 1.47 -3.09
C LEU A 210 7.93 0.12 -2.74
N HIS A 211 7.76 -0.76 -3.72
CA HIS A 211 7.32 -2.15 -3.47
C HIS A 211 8.42 -2.97 -2.79
N GLU A 212 9.70 -2.74 -3.13
CA GLU A 212 10.83 -3.34 -2.41
C GLU A 212 10.84 -2.89 -0.94
N MET A 213 10.67 -1.59 -0.65
CA MET A 213 10.56 -1.06 0.72
C MET A 213 9.41 -1.73 1.49
N PHE A 214 8.27 -1.94 0.85
CA PHE A 214 7.15 -2.66 1.46
C PHE A 214 7.51 -4.11 1.79
N LEU A 215 8.13 -4.84 0.88
CA LEU A 215 8.58 -6.23 1.09
C LEU A 215 9.60 -6.35 2.21
N GLU A 216 10.53 -5.40 2.33
CA GLU A 216 11.49 -5.37 3.44
C GLU A 216 10.80 -5.24 4.79
N SER A 217 9.79 -4.36 4.88
CA SER A 217 9.01 -4.22 6.11
C SER A 217 8.17 -5.46 6.42
N ALA A 218 7.73 -6.21 5.39
CA ALA A 218 7.04 -7.47 5.56
C ALA A 218 7.96 -8.56 6.13
N LEU A 219 9.18 -8.67 5.63
CA LEU A 219 10.19 -9.61 6.17
C LEU A 219 10.51 -9.34 7.63
N ASP A 220 10.74 -8.08 8.00
CA ASP A 220 11.04 -7.69 9.38
C ASP A 220 9.92 -8.07 10.35
N SER A 221 8.68 -8.09 9.87
CA SER A 221 7.51 -8.52 10.63
C SER A 221 7.45 -10.05 10.79
N HIS A 222 7.84 -10.81 9.77
CA HIS A 222 7.89 -12.27 9.79
C HIS A 222 8.96 -12.81 10.76
N VAL A 223 10.12 -12.18 10.80
CA VAL A 223 11.24 -12.59 11.68
C VAL A 223 10.90 -12.38 13.16
N LYS A 224 9.99 -11.45 13.49
CA LYS A 224 9.60 -11.13 14.88
C LYS A 224 8.53 -12.06 15.46
N VAL A 225 7.89 -12.92 14.68
CA VAL A 225 6.91 -13.92 15.17
C VAL A 225 7.57 -15.29 15.14
N PRO A 226 8.13 -15.80 16.26
CA PRO A 226 8.60 -17.19 16.32
C PRO A 226 7.40 -18.11 16.12
N ALA A 227 7.56 -19.11 15.25
CA ALA A 227 6.57 -20.14 15.02
C ALA A 227 6.05 -20.69 16.34
N SER A 228 4.81 -20.32 16.73
CA SER A 228 4.13 -20.91 17.86
C SER A 228 3.93 -22.39 17.57
N THR A 229 4.61 -23.23 18.30
CA THR A 229 4.55 -24.69 18.32
C THR A 229 3.10 -25.15 18.25
N ALA A 230 2.69 -25.61 17.07
CA ALA A 230 1.52 -26.47 16.96
C ALA A 230 1.84 -27.80 17.64
N SER A 231 1.52 -27.89 18.92
CA SER A 231 1.50 -29.14 19.70
C SER A 231 0.49 -30.08 19.06
N ARG A 232 0.98 -31.02 18.25
CA ARG A 232 0.23 -32.21 17.89
C ARG A 232 0.09 -33.05 19.14
N SER A 233 -1.02 -32.94 19.86
CA SER A 233 -1.47 -33.96 20.78
C SER A 233 -2.02 -35.13 19.97
N LYS A 234 -1.20 -36.19 19.86
CA LYS A 234 -1.70 -37.52 19.56
C LYS A 234 -2.37 -38.05 20.81
N GLN A 235 -3.63 -38.35 20.77
CA GLN A 235 -4.27 -39.49 21.43
C GLN A 235 -5.47 -39.93 20.60
#